data_b67a5a96b761a23ee97bc438ffe699ee
#
_entry.id   b67a5a96b761a23ee97bc438ffe699ee
#
_cell.length_a   1.000
_cell.length_b   1.000
_cell.length_c   1.000
_cell.angle_alpha   90.00
_cell.angle_beta   90.00
_cell.angle_gamma   90.00
#
_symmetry.space_group_name_H-M   'P 1'
#
loop_
_entity.id
_entity.type
_entity.pdbx_description
1 polymer ?
#
loop_
_entity_poly.entity_id
_entity_poly.type
_entity_poly.pdbx_seq_one_letter_code
_entity_poly.pdbx_strand_id
1 'polypeptide(L)'
;MKSFQFFRLAVLGCVFALSLFSQGWAFAAEEKKEAESVLNALTGGKLLLNLRPRYEYVDLATKPENVKAFTLRTLVGWETKPYKGVGITVQAINVAHISDDFNDDPSKNAASRYPLVADPDDTDFNQVYLDYSGLPNTRFRLGKQSIKLDNVRFIGNVEFRQVMQVFNGITVENKSLPNTELYLGHLVRVKSIFAAQREATLEIVHGAYKFTPHDTLIGYAYLQDDPKLPGAAANVKDLSNRIIGIRADGGHPFGEKFKLLYTAEYAKQNDYADGDDKIDADYLRIGIGPKWGDWFARIDHEKRGSNNGDYAFQTPLGTNHLFQGWADQFLTTPRQGLKDTFLTAGGKIGKATLLAEYHRFKSDTGGIHFGEELDFSVSYPFTKQLSGKIEYANFREKDVLAGAARKADLTKAWVTLVFNF
;
A
#
# COMPACT_ATOMS: atom_id res chain seq x y z
N MET A 1 -32.35 13.86 -2.59
CA MET A 1 -31.29 14.68 -1.99
C MET A 1 -30.84 14.23 -0.59
N LYS A 2 -31.62 13.47 0.19
CA LYS A 2 -31.21 12.95 1.51
C LYS A 2 -30.38 11.65 1.46
N SER A 3 -30.35 10.91 0.36
CA SER A 3 -29.59 9.65 0.21
C SER A 3 -28.08 9.84 -0.04
N PHE A 4 -27.66 11.02 -0.50
CA PHE A 4 -26.25 11.32 -0.77
C PHE A 4 -25.41 11.63 0.46
N GLN A 5 -26.00 12.10 1.55
CA GLN A 5 -25.27 12.36 2.81
C GLN A 5 -25.00 11.08 3.61
N PHE A 6 -25.86 10.07 3.51
CA PHE A 6 -25.65 8.78 4.15
C PHE A 6 -24.50 7.97 3.49
N PHE A 7 -24.25 8.18 2.20
CA PHE A 7 -23.17 7.54 1.46
C PHE A 7 -21.78 7.98 1.92
N ARG A 8 -21.64 9.23 2.40
CA ARG A 8 -20.35 9.77 2.93
C ARG A 8 -19.96 9.19 4.29
N LEU A 9 -20.92 8.82 5.13
CA LEU A 9 -20.66 8.30 6.48
C LEU A 9 -20.34 6.79 6.51
N ALA A 10 -20.89 6.01 5.59
CA ALA A 10 -20.70 4.55 5.56
C ALA A 10 -19.34 4.14 4.97
N VAL A 11 -18.81 4.88 3.97
CA VAL A 11 -17.45 4.67 3.42
C VAL A 11 -16.38 5.05 4.44
N LEU A 12 -16.64 6.06 5.27
CA LEU A 12 -15.75 6.46 6.37
C LEU A 12 -15.66 5.42 7.50
N GLY A 13 -16.65 4.57 7.69
CA GLY A 13 -16.68 3.63 8.81
C GLY A 13 -15.86 2.33 8.59
N CYS A 14 -15.76 1.81 7.38
CA CYS A 14 -15.00 0.58 7.08
C CYS A 14 -13.55 0.87 6.64
N VAL A 15 -13.30 2.03 6.01
CA VAL A 15 -11.97 2.50 5.66
C VAL A 15 -11.20 2.97 6.89
N PHE A 16 -11.88 3.35 7.98
CA PHE A 16 -11.25 3.93 9.17
C PHE A 16 -10.43 2.97 10.03
N ALA A 17 -10.64 1.66 9.97
CA ALA A 17 -9.80 0.71 10.73
C ALA A 17 -8.47 0.42 10.04
N LEU A 18 -8.38 0.56 8.71
CA LEU A 18 -7.14 0.43 7.91
C LEU A 18 -6.61 1.80 7.43
N SER A 19 -7.44 2.85 7.46
CA SER A 19 -7.06 4.20 7.01
C SER A 19 -6.22 4.99 8.02
N LEU A 20 -5.89 4.42 9.17
CA LEU A 20 -4.94 5.05 10.10
C LEU A 20 -3.53 5.19 9.52
N PHE A 21 -3.22 4.47 8.44
CA PHE A 21 -1.94 4.53 7.74
C PHE A 21 -1.97 5.28 6.42
N SER A 22 -3.15 5.56 5.88
CA SER A 22 -3.27 6.31 4.64
C SER A 22 -3.77 7.73 4.91
N GLN A 23 -2.92 8.61 5.39
CA GLN A 23 -3.05 10.03 5.04
C GLN A 23 -2.63 10.22 3.57
N GLY A 24 -3.01 9.28 2.73
CA GLY A 24 -3.00 9.44 1.31
C GLY A 24 -4.34 10.01 0.91
N TRP A 25 -4.31 11.08 0.24
CA TRP A 25 -5.33 11.78 -0.50
C TRP A 25 -6.47 10.85 -0.97
N ALA A 26 -7.36 10.44 -0.04
CA ALA A 26 -8.68 10.01 -0.43
C ALA A 26 -9.36 11.26 -0.97
N PHE A 27 -9.27 11.47 -2.27
CA PHE A 27 -10.16 12.41 -2.93
C PHE A 27 -11.58 11.89 -2.72
N ALA A 28 -12.24 12.33 -1.64
CA ALA A 28 -13.67 12.47 -1.71
C ALA A 28 -13.86 13.29 -3.00
N ALA A 29 -14.60 12.77 -3.95
CA ALA A 29 -15.01 13.52 -5.12
C ALA A 29 -15.91 14.65 -4.61
N GLU A 30 -15.30 15.71 -4.13
CA GLU A 30 -15.91 17.01 -4.05
C GLU A 30 -16.16 17.37 -5.51
N GLU A 31 -17.40 17.58 -5.88
CA GLU A 31 -17.76 18.10 -7.21
C GLU A 31 -16.95 19.38 -7.39
N LYS A 32 -15.81 19.28 -8.06
CA LYS A 32 -14.95 20.45 -8.32
C LYS A 32 -15.75 21.38 -9.21
N LYS A 33 -16.06 22.55 -8.71
CA LYS A 33 -16.73 23.59 -9.49
C LYS A 33 -15.91 23.85 -10.77
N GLU A 34 -16.53 23.68 -11.92
CA GLU A 34 -15.89 23.91 -13.21
C GLU A 34 -15.39 25.34 -13.35
N ALA A 35 -14.28 25.52 -14.04
CA ALA A 35 -13.75 26.82 -14.38
C ALA A 35 -14.50 27.42 -15.58
N GLU A 36 -14.68 28.71 -15.57
CA GLU A 36 -15.39 29.46 -16.68
C GLU A 36 -14.49 29.62 -17.91
N SER A 37 -13.17 29.50 -17.74
CA SER A 37 -12.19 29.63 -18.83
C SER A 37 -10.94 28.80 -18.54
N VAL A 38 -10.10 28.55 -19.55
CA VAL A 38 -8.82 27.91 -19.41
C VAL A 38 -7.92 28.66 -18.41
N LEU A 39 -7.91 30.01 -18.49
CA LEU A 39 -7.13 30.81 -17.54
C LEU A 39 -7.61 30.62 -16.10
N ASN A 40 -8.93 30.62 -15.86
CA ASN A 40 -9.51 30.35 -14.54
C ASN A 40 -9.24 28.92 -14.06
N ALA A 41 -9.15 27.94 -14.97
CA ALA A 41 -8.75 26.58 -14.63
C ALA A 41 -7.31 26.55 -14.10
N LEU A 42 -6.40 27.20 -14.78
CA LEU A 42 -4.99 27.24 -14.41
C LEU A 42 -4.75 28.05 -13.12
N THR A 43 -5.30 29.27 -13.03
CA THR A 43 -5.03 30.18 -11.89
C THR A 43 -5.84 29.87 -10.63
N GLY A 44 -7.03 29.27 -10.81
CA GLY A 44 -7.91 28.89 -9.70
C GLY A 44 -7.67 27.48 -9.15
N GLY A 45 -6.58 26.84 -9.52
CA GLY A 45 -6.19 25.51 -9.07
C GLY A 45 -5.79 25.44 -7.60
N LYS A 46 -5.32 24.29 -7.18
CA LYS A 46 -4.90 23.99 -5.81
C LYS A 46 -3.39 23.73 -5.76
N LEU A 47 -2.69 24.41 -4.84
CA LEU A 47 -1.31 24.07 -4.47
C LEU A 47 -1.33 22.72 -3.72
N LEU A 48 -0.41 21.86 -4.07
CA LEU A 48 -0.16 20.58 -3.40
C LEU A 48 1.22 20.68 -2.75
N LEU A 49 1.26 20.77 -1.41
CA LEU A 49 2.51 20.80 -0.65
C LEU A 49 2.45 19.76 0.46
N ASN A 50 3.44 18.86 0.48
CA ASN A 50 3.65 17.92 1.57
C ASN A 50 5.12 17.89 1.94
N LEU A 51 5.41 18.07 3.21
CA LEU A 51 6.76 17.91 3.78
C LEU A 51 6.71 16.76 4.77
N ARG A 52 7.68 15.83 4.68
CA ARG A 52 7.74 14.67 5.56
C ARG A 52 9.18 14.39 6.02
N PRO A 53 9.67 15.06 7.07
CA PRO A 53 10.86 14.62 7.78
C PRO A 53 10.58 13.31 8.52
N ARG A 54 11.51 12.35 8.42
CA ARG A 54 11.44 11.04 9.06
C ARG A 54 12.80 10.66 9.61
N TYR A 55 12.80 10.23 10.87
CA TYR A 55 13.89 9.49 11.47
C TYR A 55 13.52 8.00 11.50
N GLU A 56 14.42 7.12 11.04
CA GLU A 56 14.26 5.67 11.07
C GLU A 56 15.50 5.03 11.72
N TYR A 57 15.28 4.28 12.79
CA TYR A 57 16.27 3.44 13.44
C TYR A 57 16.07 1.99 13.01
N VAL A 58 17.16 1.28 12.66
CA VAL A 58 17.13 -0.15 12.32
C VAL A 58 18.31 -0.86 12.95
N ASP A 59 18.02 -1.91 13.74
CA ASP A 59 18.99 -2.84 14.31
C ASP A 59 18.69 -4.25 13.79
N LEU A 60 19.55 -4.76 12.91
CA LEU A 60 19.43 -6.08 12.28
C LEU A 60 20.59 -6.97 12.74
N ALA A 61 20.30 -8.05 13.42
CA ALA A 61 21.29 -8.94 14.04
C ALA A 61 22.37 -9.51 13.10
N THR A 62 22.14 -9.48 11.78
CA THR A 62 23.11 -9.92 10.76
C THR A 62 23.98 -8.79 10.20
N LYS A 63 23.80 -7.57 10.64
CA LYS A 63 24.58 -6.41 10.21
C LYS A 63 25.44 -5.87 11.37
N PRO A 64 26.68 -5.45 11.10
CA PRO A 64 27.57 -4.95 12.16
C PRO A 64 27.20 -3.54 12.66
N GLU A 65 26.47 -2.75 11.88
CA GLU A 65 26.11 -1.38 12.21
C GLU A 65 24.60 -1.18 12.24
N ASN A 66 24.14 -0.34 13.15
CA ASN A 66 22.74 0.07 13.22
C ASN A 66 22.49 1.31 12.35
N VAL A 67 21.30 1.41 11.78
CA VAL A 67 20.89 2.57 11.00
C VAL A 67 20.34 3.67 11.90
N LYS A 68 20.64 4.93 11.53
CA LYS A 68 20.05 6.16 12.05
C LYS A 68 19.73 7.09 10.88
N ALA A 69 18.83 6.65 10.01
CA ALA A 69 18.48 7.40 8.81
C ALA A 69 17.61 8.61 9.17
N PHE A 70 18.00 9.78 8.69
CA PHE A 70 17.17 10.97 8.74
C PHE A 70 16.99 11.51 7.33
N THR A 71 15.76 11.45 6.83
CA THR A 71 15.39 11.81 5.46
C THR A 71 14.29 12.85 5.44
N LEU A 72 14.23 13.65 4.38
CA LEU A 72 13.17 14.62 4.12
C LEU A 72 12.56 14.38 2.76
N ARG A 73 11.25 14.10 2.71
CA ARG A 73 10.48 14.15 1.47
C ARG A 73 9.78 15.49 1.33
N THR A 74 9.90 16.08 0.15
CA THR A 74 9.14 17.24 -0.30
C THR A 74 8.32 16.88 -1.52
N LEU A 75 6.99 17.05 -1.46
CA LEU A 75 6.11 17.05 -2.62
C LEU A 75 5.63 18.48 -2.85
N VAL A 76 5.75 18.95 -4.08
CA VAL A 76 5.19 20.24 -4.49
C VAL A 76 4.50 20.08 -5.85
N GLY A 77 3.32 20.61 -5.99
CA GLY A 77 2.57 20.45 -7.23
C GLY A 77 1.41 21.42 -7.36
N TRP A 78 0.77 21.33 -8.50
CA TRP A 78 -0.39 22.10 -8.83
C TRP A 78 -1.46 21.21 -9.46
N GLU A 79 -2.69 21.34 -9.00
CA GLU A 79 -3.85 20.70 -9.57
C GLU A 79 -4.80 21.78 -10.09
N THR A 80 -5.10 21.78 -11.39
CA THR A 80 -6.02 22.75 -12.00
C THR A 80 -7.47 22.48 -11.57
N LYS A 81 -8.33 23.50 -11.67
CA LYS A 81 -9.77 23.24 -11.72
C LYS A 81 -10.10 22.55 -13.04
N PRO A 82 -11.15 21.71 -13.12
CA PRO A 82 -11.61 21.18 -14.39
C PRO A 82 -12.19 22.30 -15.28
N TYR A 83 -11.91 22.22 -16.57
CA TYR A 83 -12.55 23.03 -17.61
C TYR A 83 -13.10 22.10 -18.67
N LYS A 84 -14.42 22.12 -18.89
CA LYS A 84 -15.13 21.16 -19.74
C LYS A 84 -14.80 19.71 -19.42
N GLY A 85 -14.76 19.41 -18.13
CA GLY A 85 -14.42 18.08 -17.59
C GLY A 85 -12.93 17.74 -17.59
N VAL A 86 -12.04 18.57 -18.15
CA VAL A 86 -10.59 18.29 -18.22
C VAL A 86 -9.85 18.99 -17.09
N GLY A 87 -9.08 18.25 -16.32
CA GLY A 87 -8.14 18.75 -15.30
C GLY A 87 -6.73 18.22 -15.53
N ILE A 88 -5.72 18.92 -15.00
CA ILE A 88 -4.30 18.53 -15.08
C ILE A 88 -3.72 18.60 -13.68
N THR A 89 -2.93 17.59 -13.32
CA THR A 89 -2.12 17.59 -12.11
C THR A 89 -0.65 17.41 -12.46
N VAL A 90 0.19 18.25 -11.88
CA VAL A 90 1.65 18.13 -11.94
C VAL A 90 2.17 18.20 -10.51
N GLN A 91 2.94 17.20 -10.09
CA GLN A 91 3.54 17.12 -8.76
C GLN A 91 4.97 16.60 -8.88
N ALA A 92 5.91 17.34 -8.34
CA ALA A 92 7.30 16.94 -8.19
C ALA A 92 7.51 16.31 -6.81
N ILE A 93 8.52 15.43 -6.71
CA ILE A 93 9.04 14.86 -5.48
C ILE A 93 10.53 15.18 -5.39
N ASN A 94 10.97 15.52 -4.18
CA ASN A 94 12.36 15.49 -3.79
C ASN A 94 12.49 14.70 -2.49
N VAL A 95 13.41 13.76 -2.45
CA VAL A 95 13.84 13.05 -1.23
C VAL A 95 15.29 13.39 -1.01
N ALA A 96 15.61 13.95 0.15
CA ALA A 96 16.95 14.32 0.53
C ALA A 96 17.39 13.56 1.79
N HIS A 97 18.62 13.07 1.80
CA HIS A 97 19.28 12.53 2.98
C HIS A 97 19.79 13.69 3.85
N ILE A 98 19.49 13.64 5.15
CA ILE A 98 20.05 14.53 6.17
C ILE A 98 21.15 13.79 6.92
N SER A 99 21.13 12.46 6.92
CA SER A 99 22.21 11.59 7.38
C SER A 99 22.47 10.48 6.35
N ASP A 100 23.70 9.96 6.28
CA ASP A 100 24.14 8.98 5.29
C ASP A 100 24.46 7.59 5.88
N ASP A 101 24.19 7.37 7.18
CA ASP A 101 24.53 6.14 7.91
C ASP A 101 23.49 5.04 7.67
N PHE A 102 23.20 4.74 6.39
CA PHE A 102 22.29 3.66 6.00
C PHE A 102 22.53 3.19 4.55
N ASN A 103 21.98 2.03 4.21
CA ASN A 103 21.95 1.53 2.83
C ASN A 103 20.60 1.89 2.21
N ASP A 104 20.60 2.75 1.21
CA ASP A 104 19.38 3.23 0.53
C ASP A 104 18.95 2.35 -0.64
N ASP A 105 19.91 1.66 -1.27
CA ASP A 105 19.68 0.84 -2.47
C ASP A 105 20.62 -0.39 -2.49
N PRO A 106 20.06 -1.61 -2.31
CA PRO A 106 20.86 -2.83 -2.28
C PRO A 106 21.52 -3.15 -3.62
N SER A 107 21.03 -2.60 -4.73
CA SER A 107 21.64 -2.79 -6.06
C SER A 107 22.94 -2.03 -6.23
N LYS A 108 23.08 -0.89 -5.53
CA LYS A 108 24.27 -0.05 -5.55
C LYS A 108 25.27 -0.43 -4.47
N ASN A 109 24.79 -0.93 -3.32
CA ASN A 109 25.63 -1.21 -2.15
C ASN A 109 25.25 -2.51 -1.43
N ALA A 110 25.32 -3.62 -2.15
CA ALA A 110 24.99 -4.95 -1.62
C ALA A 110 25.87 -5.38 -0.41
N ALA A 111 27.10 -4.88 -0.34
CA ALA A 111 28.06 -5.18 0.76
C ALA A 111 27.96 -4.20 1.93
N SER A 112 26.95 -3.35 1.99
CA SER A 112 26.80 -2.35 3.05
C SER A 112 26.84 -2.97 4.44
N ARG A 113 27.56 -2.30 5.35
CA ARG A 113 27.59 -2.63 6.78
C ARG A 113 26.27 -2.32 7.48
N TYR A 114 25.47 -1.42 6.90
CA TYR A 114 24.19 -0.98 7.42
C TYR A 114 23.03 -1.83 6.88
N PRO A 115 21.97 -2.01 7.67
CA PRO A 115 20.68 -2.44 7.16
C PRO A 115 20.11 -1.54 6.05
N LEU A 116 19.17 -2.09 5.27
CA LEU A 116 18.46 -1.37 4.23
C LEU A 116 17.40 -0.44 4.81
N VAL A 117 17.41 0.83 4.37
CA VAL A 117 16.29 1.78 4.44
C VAL A 117 16.03 2.27 3.02
N ALA A 118 15.00 1.75 2.37
CA ALA A 118 14.71 1.95 0.94
C ALA A 118 14.13 3.37 0.65
N ASP A 119 14.89 4.39 1.02
CA ASP A 119 14.55 5.81 0.83
C ASP A 119 15.71 6.54 0.09
N PRO A 120 16.00 6.19 -1.20
CA PRO A 120 17.09 6.80 -1.94
C PRO A 120 16.86 8.30 -2.17
N ASP A 121 17.96 9.05 -2.31
CA ASP A 121 17.89 10.41 -2.86
C ASP A 121 17.26 10.38 -4.23
N ASP A 122 16.24 11.20 -4.44
CA ASP A 122 15.50 11.26 -5.71
C ASP A 122 14.91 12.65 -5.93
N THR A 123 14.96 13.11 -7.18
CA THR A 123 14.24 14.30 -7.63
C THR A 123 13.63 14.02 -8.98
N ASP A 124 12.29 13.96 -9.04
CA ASP A 124 11.55 13.60 -10.24
C ASP A 124 10.13 14.18 -10.21
N PHE A 125 9.41 14.02 -11.28
CA PHE A 125 7.96 14.15 -11.28
C PHE A 125 7.32 12.93 -10.62
N ASN A 126 6.62 13.16 -9.50
CA ASN A 126 5.88 12.10 -8.81
C ASN A 126 4.58 11.75 -9.53
N GLN A 127 3.82 12.77 -9.92
CA GLN A 127 2.59 12.60 -10.69
C GLN A 127 2.47 13.67 -11.78
N VAL A 128 2.13 13.24 -12.99
CA VAL A 128 1.82 14.13 -14.13
C VAL A 128 0.73 13.43 -14.92
N TYR A 129 -0.51 13.91 -14.79
CA TYR A 129 -1.63 13.29 -15.47
C TYR A 129 -2.73 14.29 -15.86
N LEU A 130 -3.52 13.88 -16.84
CA LEU A 130 -4.74 14.50 -17.26
C LEU A 130 -5.93 13.70 -16.73
N ASP A 131 -6.87 14.36 -16.06
CA ASP A 131 -8.16 13.81 -15.67
C ASP A 131 -9.25 14.29 -16.64
N TYR A 132 -10.17 13.40 -17.02
CA TYR A 132 -11.39 13.75 -17.73
C TYR A 132 -12.60 13.20 -16.98
N SER A 133 -13.50 14.09 -16.55
CA SER A 133 -14.73 13.79 -15.82
C SER A 133 -15.98 14.37 -16.49
N GLY A 134 -15.94 14.60 -17.80
CA GLY A 134 -17.08 15.13 -18.56
C GLY A 134 -18.22 14.12 -18.79
N LEU A 135 -18.04 12.84 -18.47
CA LEU A 135 -19.11 11.84 -18.49
C LEU A 135 -19.66 11.61 -17.08
N PRO A 136 -20.99 11.47 -16.91
CA PRO A 136 -21.57 11.24 -15.60
C PRO A 136 -20.96 10.01 -14.90
N ASN A 137 -20.61 10.18 -13.61
CA ASN A 137 -20.07 9.12 -12.76
C ASN A 137 -18.85 8.37 -13.33
N THR A 138 -18.13 8.98 -14.29
CA THR A 138 -16.99 8.35 -14.95
C THR A 138 -15.81 9.30 -14.94
N ARG A 139 -14.65 8.80 -14.53
CA ARG A 139 -13.38 9.52 -14.57
C ARG A 139 -12.34 8.70 -15.34
N PHE A 140 -11.73 9.34 -16.31
CA PHE A 140 -10.57 8.83 -17.03
C PHE A 140 -9.34 9.57 -16.51
N ARG A 141 -8.25 8.86 -16.33
CA ARG A 141 -6.96 9.45 -16.00
C ARG A 141 -5.88 8.89 -16.92
N LEU A 142 -5.07 9.77 -17.49
CA LEU A 142 -3.97 9.42 -18.39
C LEU A 142 -2.68 10.08 -17.93
N GLY A 143 -1.64 9.29 -17.69
CA GLY A 143 -0.31 9.78 -17.35
C GLY A 143 0.33 9.04 -16.18
N LYS A 144 1.34 9.70 -15.55
CA LYS A 144 2.06 9.22 -14.36
C LYS A 144 1.22 9.48 -13.12
N GLN A 145 0.79 8.43 -12.43
CA GLN A 145 -0.21 8.51 -11.38
C GLN A 145 0.08 7.55 -10.22
N SER A 146 -0.32 7.92 -9.02
CA SER A 146 -0.36 7.06 -7.85
C SER A 146 -1.67 6.26 -7.86
N ILE A 147 -1.59 4.95 -7.62
CA ILE A 147 -2.75 4.05 -7.58
C ILE A 147 -2.76 3.34 -6.23
N LYS A 148 -3.94 3.33 -5.59
CA LYS A 148 -4.23 2.57 -4.39
C LYS A 148 -5.56 1.85 -4.61
N LEU A 149 -5.55 0.53 -4.67
CA LEU A 149 -6.77 -0.27 -4.78
C LEU A 149 -7.02 -1.00 -3.47
N ASP A 150 -8.24 -0.90 -2.99
CA ASP A 150 -8.72 -1.54 -1.77
C ASP A 150 -7.85 -1.24 -0.54
N ASN A 151 -7.35 -2.31 0.07
CA ASN A 151 -6.41 -2.26 1.19
C ASN A 151 -4.95 -2.20 0.74
N VAL A 152 -4.67 -1.92 -0.52
CA VAL A 152 -3.34 -1.86 -1.16
C VAL A 152 -2.52 -3.15 -1.07
N ARG A 153 -3.17 -4.28 -0.84
CA ARG A 153 -2.49 -5.58 -0.69
C ARG A 153 -1.80 -6.02 -1.97
N PHE A 154 -2.45 -5.81 -3.13
CA PHE A 154 -1.95 -6.25 -4.44
C PHE A 154 -1.45 -5.09 -5.29
N ILE A 155 -2.13 -3.94 -5.25
CA ILE A 155 -1.75 -2.73 -5.97
C ILE A 155 -1.79 -1.55 -5.03
N GLY A 156 -0.62 -0.94 -4.80
CA GLY A 156 -0.47 0.20 -3.91
C GLY A 156 0.69 1.11 -4.31
N ASN A 157 0.74 2.28 -3.73
CA ASN A 157 1.77 3.29 -4.02
C ASN A 157 2.97 3.25 -3.06
N VAL A 158 2.98 2.33 -2.10
CA VAL A 158 4.04 2.18 -1.09
C VAL A 158 4.37 3.51 -0.39
N GLU A 159 3.34 4.31 -0.07
CA GLU A 159 3.50 5.66 0.48
C GLU A 159 4.23 5.67 1.84
N PHE A 160 4.36 4.52 2.49
CA PHE A 160 5.19 4.40 3.69
C PHE A 160 6.62 4.87 3.41
N ARG A 161 7.23 4.51 2.27
CA ARG A 161 8.56 4.95 1.87
C ARG A 161 8.57 6.41 1.41
N GLN A 162 9.77 7.04 1.41
CA GLN A 162 9.90 8.44 0.95
C GLN A 162 9.65 8.53 -0.55
N VAL A 163 10.28 7.69 -1.37
CA VAL A 163 9.93 7.55 -2.78
C VAL A 163 8.70 6.64 -2.89
N MET A 164 7.66 7.13 -3.57
CA MET A 164 6.43 6.36 -3.78
C MET A 164 6.48 5.55 -5.06
N GLN A 165 5.82 4.40 -5.07
CA GLN A 165 5.54 3.67 -6.30
C GLN A 165 4.47 4.42 -7.10
N VAL A 166 4.73 4.67 -8.38
CA VAL A 166 3.81 5.30 -9.31
C VAL A 166 3.79 4.59 -10.66
N PHE A 167 2.70 4.75 -11.38
CA PHE A 167 2.38 4.01 -12.60
C PHE A 167 2.13 4.96 -13.75
N ASN A 168 2.54 4.59 -14.97
CA ASN A 168 2.21 5.34 -16.18
C ASN A 168 1.19 4.55 -17.00
N GLY A 169 0.12 5.20 -17.43
CA GLY A 169 -0.90 4.57 -18.25
C GLY A 169 -2.24 5.29 -18.17
N ILE A 170 -3.30 4.55 -18.53
CA ILE A 170 -4.67 5.02 -18.47
C ILE A 170 -5.47 4.23 -17.45
N THR A 171 -6.32 4.92 -16.69
CA THR A 171 -7.28 4.30 -15.77
C THR A 171 -8.67 4.88 -15.97
N VAL A 172 -9.69 4.06 -15.71
CA VAL A 172 -11.10 4.45 -15.77
C VAL A 172 -11.78 4.03 -14.48
N GLU A 173 -12.43 4.97 -13.83
CA GLU A 173 -13.28 4.74 -12.66
C GLU A 173 -14.73 5.05 -13.05
N ASN A 174 -15.65 4.13 -12.77
CA ASN A 174 -17.08 4.30 -13.08
C ASN A 174 -17.95 3.94 -11.88
N LYS A 175 -18.91 4.81 -11.55
CA LYS A 175 -19.89 4.66 -10.47
C LYS A 175 -21.33 4.81 -10.96
N SER A 176 -21.59 4.50 -12.25
CA SER A 176 -22.91 4.64 -12.86
C SER A 176 -23.90 3.57 -12.39
N LEU A 177 -23.42 2.40 -12.01
CA LEU A 177 -24.25 1.32 -11.48
C LEU A 177 -24.56 1.54 -9.99
N PRO A 178 -25.81 1.26 -9.54
CA PRO A 178 -26.14 1.41 -8.13
C PRO A 178 -25.24 0.56 -7.23
N ASN A 179 -24.74 1.17 -6.15
CA ASN A 179 -23.88 0.53 -5.14
C ASN A 179 -22.61 -0.13 -5.69
N THR A 180 -22.22 0.18 -6.94
CA THR A 180 -21.11 -0.46 -7.63
C THR A 180 -20.05 0.56 -7.99
N GLU A 181 -18.79 0.20 -7.75
CA GLU A 181 -17.63 0.92 -8.24
C GLU A 181 -16.81 -0.02 -9.13
N LEU A 182 -16.57 0.42 -10.39
CA LEU A 182 -15.74 -0.29 -11.34
C LEU A 182 -14.46 0.50 -11.57
N TYR A 183 -13.33 -0.22 -11.63
CA TYR A 183 -12.04 0.36 -11.94
C TYR A 183 -11.33 -0.51 -12.98
N LEU A 184 -10.93 0.12 -14.07
CA LEU A 184 -10.14 -0.49 -15.16
C LEU A 184 -8.81 0.26 -15.28
N GLY A 185 -7.75 -0.45 -15.60
CA GLY A 185 -6.44 0.16 -15.82
C GLY A 185 -5.64 -0.57 -16.89
N HIS A 186 -4.96 0.19 -17.73
CA HIS A 186 -3.91 -0.27 -18.63
C HIS A 186 -2.67 0.57 -18.36
N LEU A 187 -1.68 -0.04 -17.72
CA LEU A 187 -0.46 0.63 -17.27
C LEU A 187 0.74 -0.01 -17.97
N VAL A 188 1.69 0.79 -18.40
CA VAL A 188 2.82 0.34 -19.26
C VAL A 188 4.19 0.53 -18.61
N ARG A 189 4.22 1.19 -17.45
CA ARG A 189 5.46 1.45 -16.71
C ARG A 189 5.21 1.62 -15.23
N VAL A 190 6.16 1.15 -14.42
CA VAL A 190 6.18 1.32 -12.96
C VAL A 190 7.50 2.00 -12.55
N LYS A 191 7.43 3.05 -11.72
CA LYS A 191 8.56 3.55 -10.94
C LYS A 191 8.46 2.96 -9.54
N SER A 192 9.51 2.27 -9.09
CA SER A 192 9.56 1.65 -7.77
C SER A 192 9.99 2.64 -6.68
N ILE A 193 9.97 2.18 -5.42
CA ILE A 193 10.47 2.92 -4.25
C ILE A 193 12.00 3.18 -4.29
N PHE A 194 12.74 2.46 -5.12
CA PHE A 194 14.18 2.68 -5.36
C PHE A 194 14.43 3.70 -6.48
N ALA A 195 13.44 4.53 -6.84
CA ALA A 195 13.50 5.50 -7.93
C ALA A 195 13.74 4.87 -9.33
N ALA A 196 13.82 3.54 -9.41
CA ALA A 196 14.04 2.82 -10.65
C ALA A 196 12.73 2.68 -11.45
N GLN A 197 12.79 3.00 -12.74
CA GLN A 197 11.69 2.80 -13.69
C GLN A 197 11.89 1.52 -14.49
N ARG A 198 10.81 0.79 -14.72
CA ARG A 198 10.80 -0.39 -15.58
C ARG A 198 9.56 -0.42 -16.44
N GLU A 199 9.71 -0.93 -17.65
CA GLU A 199 8.59 -1.28 -18.51
C GLU A 199 7.93 -2.53 -17.92
N ALA A 200 6.65 -2.44 -17.65
CA ALA A 200 5.82 -3.55 -17.21
C ALA A 200 4.37 -3.23 -17.57
N THR A 201 3.69 -4.13 -18.26
CA THR A 201 2.27 -3.97 -18.54
C THR A 201 1.45 -4.53 -17.39
N LEU A 202 0.50 -3.75 -16.91
CA LEU A 202 -0.44 -4.18 -15.88
C LEU A 202 -1.87 -3.88 -16.34
N GLU A 203 -2.65 -4.93 -16.57
CA GLU A 203 -4.08 -4.83 -16.82
C GLU A 203 -4.84 -5.00 -15.50
N ILE A 204 -5.73 -4.06 -15.22
CA ILE A 204 -6.53 -4.03 -14.00
C ILE A 204 -8.01 -4.13 -14.36
N VAL A 205 -8.67 -5.13 -13.82
CA VAL A 205 -10.13 -5.22 -13.77
C VAL A 205 -10.52 -5.37 -12.30
N HIS A 206 -11.28 -4.43 -11.79
CA HIS A 206 -11.68 -4.41 -10.39
C HIS A 206 -13.11 -3.92 -10.26
N GLY A 207 -13.89 -4.58 -9.42
CA GLY A 207 -15.27 -4.19 -9.11
C GLY A 207 -15.58 -4.37 -7.64
N ALA A 208 -16.22 -3.37 -7.03
CA ALA A 208 -16.70 -3.42 -5.67
C ALA A 208 -18.21 -3.18 -5.65
N TYR A 209 -18.95 -4.08 -5.01
CA TYR A 209 -20.41 -4.00 -4.87
C TYR A 209 -20.80 -3.98 -3.38
N LYS A 210 -21.51 -2.92 -2.97
CA LYS A 210 -22.08 -2.79 -1.63
C LYS A 210 -23.44 -3.45 -1.59
N PHE A 211 -23.50 -4.70 -1.12
CA PHE A 211 -24.77 -5.44 -1.01
C PHE A 211 -25.57 -5.04 0.23
N THR A 212 -24.91 -4.47 1.25
CA THR A 212 -25.56 -3.72 2.33
C THR A 212 -24.81 -2.41 2.58
N PRO A 213 -25.33 -1.47 3.41
CA PRO A 213 -24.57 -0.27 3.81
C PRO A 213 -23.26 -0.57 4.56
N HIS A 214 -23.08 -1.78 5.04
CA HIS A 214 -21.99 -2.19 5.91
C HIS A 214 -21.09 -3.26 5.29
N ASP A 215 -21.48 -3.86 4.19
CA ASP A 215 -20.85 -5.05 3.63
C ASP A 215 -20.58 -4.87 2.14
N THR A 216 -19.35 -5.19 1.73
CA THR A 216 -18.87 -5.00 0.35
C THR A 216 -18.30 -6.31 -0.16
N LEU A 217 -18.69 -6.70 -1.38
CA LEU A 217 -18.08 -7.76 -2.15
C LEU A 217 -17.20 -7.15 -3.23
N ILE A 218 -15.97 -7.61 -3.36
CA ILE A 218 -14.97 -7.12 -4.29
C ILE A 218 -14.49 -8.29 -5.13
N GLY A 219 -14.46 -8.11 -6.45
CA GLY A 219 -13.86 -9.05 -7.40
C GLY A 219 -12.80 -8.35 -8.22
N TYR A 220 -11.70 -9.03 -8.49
CA TYR A 220 -10.59 -8.42 -9.23
C TYR A 220 -9.83 -9.44 -10.08
N ALA A 221 -9.23 -8.93 -11.16
CA ALA A 221 -8.22 -9.60 -11.96
C ALA A 221 -7.10 -8.60 -12.29
N TYR A 222 -5.87 -8.96 -11.95
CA TYR A 222 -4.66 -8.22 -12.22
C TYR A 222 -3.73 -9.07 -13.06
N LEU A 223 -3.42 -8.63 -14.29
CA LEU A 223 -2.56 -9.33 -15.22
C LEU A 223 -1.30 -8.50 -15.40
N GLN A 224 -0.18 -9.01 -14.92
CA GLN A 224 1.11 -8.36 -14.96
C GLN A 224 2.02 -9.06 -15.94
N ASP A 225 2.41 -8.36 -17.01
CA ASP A 225 3.51 -8.73 -17.90
C ASP A 225 4.73 -7.90 -17.51
N ASP A 226 5.74 -8.55 -16.96
CA ASP A 226 6.94 -7.94 -16.39
C ASP A 226 8.17 -8.64 -16.98
N PRO A 227 8.48 -8.33 -18.24
CA PRO A 227 9.47 -9.06 -19.00
C PRO A 227 10.87 -8.92 -18.38
N LYS A 228 11.71 -9.92 -18.60
CA LYS A 228 13.12 -9.86 -18.22
C LYS A 228 13.78 -8.65 -18.84
N LEU A 229 14.57 -7.94 -18.05
CA LEU A 229 15.37 -6.83 -18.57
C LEU A 229 16.34 -7.35 -19.65
N PRO A 230 16.53 -6.62 -20.76
CA PRO A 230 17.52 -6.96 -21.76
C PRO A 230 18.90 -7.15 -21.12
N GLY A 231 19.55 -8.28 -21.40
CA GLY A 231 20.85 -8.63 -20.82
C GLY A 231 20.79 -9.27 -19.42
N ALA A 232 19.61 -9.52 -18.87
CA ALA A 232 19.48 -10.30 -17.65
C ALA A 232 20.06 -11.71 -17.84
N ALA A 233 20.69 -12.24 -16.77
CA ALA A 233 21.27 -13.58 -16.80
C ALA A 233 20.19 -14.65 -17.12
N ALA A 234 20.58 -15.73 -17.81
CA ALA A 234 19.65 -16.77 -18.25
C ALA A 234 18.86 -17.45 -17.11
N ASN A 235 19.39 -17.39 -15.88
CA ASN A 235 18.73 -17.92 -14.69
C ASN A 235 17.75 -16.94 -14.03
N VAL A 236 17.64 -15.70 -14.50
CA VAL A 236 16.60 -14.78 -14.05
C VAL A 236 15.27 -15.22 -14.64
N LYS A 237 14.34 -15.58 -13.76
CA LYS A 237 13.02 -16.04 -14.15
C LYS A 237 12.12 -14.87 -14.52
N ASP A 238 11.27 -15.07 -15.51
CA ASP A 238 10.17 -14.15 -15.79
C ASP A 238 9.13 -14.29 -14.69
N LEU A 239 8.75 -13.15 -14.07
CA LEU A 239 7.79 -13.08 -12.97
C LEU A 239 6.41 -12.58 -13.41
N SER A 240 6.17 -12.57 -14.74
CA SER A 240 4.86 -12.22 -15.29
C SER A 240 3.79 -13.17 -14.76
N ASN A 241 2.74 -12.58 -14.20
CA ASN A 241 1.72 -13.35 -13.50
C ASN A 241 0.33 -12.72 -13.60
N ARG A 242 -0.70 -13.50 -13.30
CA ARG A 242 -2.06 -13.01 -13.10
C ARG A 242 -2.53 -13.35 -11.69
N ILE A 243 -3.24 -12.43 -11.06
CA ILE A 243 -3.92 -12.62 -9.79
C ILE A 243 -5.41 -12.42 -10.01
N ILE A 244 -6.22 -13.44 -9.71
CA ILE A 244 -7.68 -13.35 -9.78
C ILE A 244 -8.22 -13.69 -8.39
N GLY A 245 -9.10 -12.84 -7.86
CA GLY A 245 -9.59 -13.04 -6.50
C GLY A 245 -10.92 -12.39 -6.22
N ILE A 246 -11.41 -12.72 -5.02
CA ILE A 246 -12.66 -12.23 -4.45
C ILE A 246 -12.45 -11.93 -2.97
N ARG A 247 -13.02 -10.81 -2.50
CA ARG A 247 -12.97 -10.40 -1.11
C ARG A 247 -14.33 -9.92 -0.63
N ALA A 248 -14.68 -10.32 0.58
CA ALA A 248 -15.83 -9.80 1.33
C ALA A 248 -15.30 -9.06 2.57
N ASP A 249 -15.63 -7.81 2.71
CA ASP A 249 -15.34 -6.99 3.89
C ASP A 249 -16.63 -6.47 4.51
N GLY A 250 -16.69 -6.45 5.83
CA GLY A 250 -17.85 -5.94 6.52
C GLY A 250 -17.59 -5.42 7.93
N GLY A 251 -18.58 -4.65 8.40
CA GLY A 251 -18.58 -4.09 9.75
C GLY A 251 -20.01 -4.02 10.28
N HIS A 252 -20.64 -5.21 10.52
CA HIS A 252 -22.05 -5.30 10.86
C HIS A 252 -22.36 -4.72 12.25
N PRO A 253 -23.23 -3.70 12.37
CA PRO A 253 -23.59 -3.09 13.64
C PRO A 253 -24.59 -3.96 14.42
N PHE A 254 -24.35 -4.08 15.72
CA PHE A 254 -25.28 -4.65 16.71
C PHE A 254 -25.57 -3.58 17.76
N GLY A 255 -26.60 -2.77 17.52
CA GLY A 255 -26.89 -1.58 18.31
C GLY A 255 -26.00 -0.37 17.95
N GLU A 256 -25.95 0.63 18.87
CA GLU A 256 -25.33 1.94 18.56
C GLU A 256 -23.81 1.91 18.58
N LYS A 257 -23.19 1.14 19.46
CA LYS A 257 -21.75 1.21 19.74
C LYS A 257 -20.96 -0.03 19.32
N PHE A 258 -21.62 -1.18 19.21
CA PHE A 258 -20.97 -2.43 18.89
C PHE A 258 -21.06 -2.73 17.40
N LYS A 259 -19.92 -3.16 16.79
CA LYS A 259 -19.85 -3.70 15.43
C LYS A 259 -18.99 -4.95 15.42
N LEU A 260 -19.37 -5.92 14.59
CA LEU A 260 -18.54 -7.06 14.26
C LEU A 260 -17.83 -6.76 12.95
N LEU A 261 -16.53 -6.65 12.99
CA LEU A 261 -15.67 -6.49 11.81
C LEU A 261 -15.33 -7.87 11.27
N TYR A 262 -15.31 -8.04 9.95
CA TYR A 262 -14.88 -9.29 9.32
C TYR A 262 -14.27 -9.03 7.94
N THR A 263 -13.43 -9.96 7.51
CA THR A 263 -12.81 -10.01 6.19
C THR A 263 -12.71 -11.48 5.79
N ALA A 264 -13.00 -11.78 4.53
CA ALA A 264 -12.70 -13.06 3.90
C ALA A 264 -12.23 -12.80 2.47
N GLU A 265 -11.04 -13.27 2.12
CA GLU A 265 -10.45 -13.05 0.80
C GLU A 265 -9.76 -14.33 0.31
N TYR A 266 -9.98 -14.65 -0.95
CA TYR A 266 -9.27 -15.71 -1.66
C TYR A 266 -8.81 -15.21 -3.01
N ALA A 267 -7.56 -15.55 -3.38
CA ALA A 267 -7.03 -15.28 -4.70
C ALA A 267 -6.14 -16.43 -5.19
N LYS A 268 -6.06 -16.55 -6.50
CA LYS A 268 -5.16 -17.46 -7.20
C LYS A 268 -4.16 -16.65 -8.01
N GLN A 269 -2.87 -16.99 -7.89
CA GLN A 269 -1.79 -16.48 -8.73
C GLN A 269 -1.28 -17.58 -9.65
N ASN A 270 -1.29 -17.33 -10.94
CA ASN A 270 -0.74 -18.21 -11.97
C ASN A 270 0.21 -17.42 -12.86
N ASP A 271 0.99 -18.14 -13.66
CA ASP A 271 1.75 -17.57 -14.76
C ASP A 271 0.86 -16.80 -15.75
N TYR A 272 1.46 -15.84 -16.43
CA TYR A 272 0.83 -15.03 -17.47
C TYR A 272 1.91 -14.61 -18.47
N ALA A 273 1.57 -14.43 -19.76
CA ALA A 273 2.50 -14.14 -20.84
C ALA A 273 3.69 -15.15 -20.83
N ASP A 274 4.93 -14.67 -20.72
CA ASP A 274 6.14 -15.50 -20.68
C ASP A 274 6.59 -15.87 -19.26
N GLY A 275 5.67 -15.82 -18.28
CA GLY A 275 5.93 -16.13 -16.86
C GLY A 275 6.41 -17.57 -16.64
N ASP A 276 7.16 -17.77 -15.54
CA ASP A 276 7.62 -19.09 -15.12
C ASP A 276 6.41 -20.01 -14.81
N ASP A 277 6.32 -21.17 -15.42
CA ASP A 277 5.26 -22.17 -15.25
C ASP A 277 5.10 -22.69 -13.80
N LYS A 278 6.08 -22.41 -12.94
CA LYS A 278 6.01 -22.69 -11.50
C LYS A 278 5.17 -21.69 -10.72
N ILE A 279 4.76 -20.58 -11.33
CA ILE A 279 3.88 -19.61 -10.72
C ILE A 279 2.48 -20.21 -10.61
N ASP A 280 2.22 -20.85 -9.49
CA ASP A 280 0.94 -21.47 -9.13
C ASP A 280 0.79 -21.44 -7.61
N ALA A 281 0.09 -20.45 -7.06
CA ALA A 281 -0.05 -20.30 -5.63
C ALA A 281 -1.39 -19.68 -5.24
N ASP A 282 -1.84 -20.02 -4.02
CA ASP A 282 -3.08 -19.51 -3.45
C ASP A 282 -2.82 -18.44 -2.39
N TYR A 283 -3.75 -17.52 -2.27
CA TYR A 283 -3.85 -16.55 -1.21
C TYR A 283 -5.16 -16.72 -0.45
N LEU A 284 -5.09 -16.67 0.87
CA LEU A 284 -6.25 -16.68 1.74
C LEU A 284 -6.06 -15.68 2.86
N ARG A 285 -7.07 -14.87 3.14
CA ARG A 285 -7.16 -14.07 4.36
C ARG A 285 -8.54 -14.21 4.98
N ILE A 286 -8.57 -14.47 6.28
CA ILE A 286 -9.80 -14.46 7.09
C ILE A 286 -9.51 -13.65 8.35
N GLY A 287 -10.44 -12.77 8.72
CA GLY A 287 -10.30 -11.96 9.93
C GLY A 287 -11.64 -11.63 10.53
N ILE A 288 -11.68 -11.57 11.86
CA ILE A 288 -12.89 -11.23 12.62
C ILE A 288 -12.51 -10.51 13.91
N GLY A 289 -13.38 -9.60 14.36
CA GLY A 289 -13.17 -8.97 15.66
C GLY A 289 -14.22 -7.94 16.02
N PRO A 290 -14.40 -7.66 17.32
CA PRO A 290 -15.31 -6.64 17.81
C PRO A 290 -14.73 -5.23 17.62
N LYS A 291 -15.64 -4.28 17.41
CA LYS A 291 -15.40 -2.85 17.57
C LYS A 291 -16.42 -2.29 18.55
N TRP A 292 -15.96 -1.56 19.58
CA TRP A 292 -16.79 -0.90 20.56
C TRP A 292 -16.43 0.58 20.66
N GLY A 293 -17.30 1.43 20.15
CA GLY A 293 -17.01 2.87 20.04
C GLY A 293 -15.75 3.11 19.21
N ASP A 294 -14.74 3.74 19.82
CA ASP A 294 -13.45 4.03 19.18
C ASP A 294 -12.44 2.88 19.27
N TRP A 295 -12.72 1.82 20.04
CA TRP A 295 -11.81 0.71 20.26
C TRP A 295 -12.18 -0.51 19.44
N PHE A 296 -11.19 -1.25 18.96
CA PHE A 296 -11.38 -2.52 18.28
C PHE A 296 -10.27 -3.51 18.61
N ALA A 297 -10.58 -4.78 18.45
CA ALA A 297 -9.62 -5.86 18.43
C ALA A 297 -10.03 -6.87 17.36
N ARG A 298 -9.06 -7.47 16.65
CA ARG A 298 -9.30 -8.49 15.63
C ARG A 298 -8.26 -9.58 15.73
N ILE A 299 -8.66 -10.78 15.31
CA ILE A 299 -7.75 -11.84 14.92
C ILE A 299 -7.87 -12.07 13.43
N ASP A 300 -6.73 -12.11 12.75
CA ASP A 300 -6.64 -12.37 11.32
C ASP A 300 -5.70 -13.55 11.07
N HIS A 301 -5.97 -14.31 10.02
CA HIS A 301 -5.07 -15.31 9.47
C HIS A 301 -4.89 -15.02 7.98
N GLU A 302 -3.64 -14.84 7.56
CA GLU A 302 -3.27 -14.62 6.17
C GLU A 302 -2.30 -15.71 5.71
N LYS A 303 -2.61 -16.33 4.57
CA LYS A 303 -1.76 -17.32 3.92
C LYS A 303 -1.34 -16.83 2.54
N ARG A 304 -0.04 -16.79 2.29
CA ARG A 304 0.58 -16.75 0.97
C ARG A 304 1.12 -18.14 0.69
N GLY A 305 0.36 -18.93 -0.09
CA GLY A 305 0.62 -20.34 -0.30
C GLY A 305 1.89 -20.62 -1.09
N SER A 306 2.34 -21.87 -1.03
CA SER A 306 3.52 -22.37 -1.73
C SER A 306 3.14 -23.45 -2.76
N ASN A 307 3.71 -23.39 -3.94
CA ASN A 307 3.73 -24.49 -4.90
C ASN A 307 4.89 -25.45 -4.53
N ASN A 308 4.67 -26.29 -3.52
CA ASN A 308 5.61 -27.32 -3.05
C ASN A 308 7.06 -26.83 -2.81
N GLY A 309 7.27 -25.55 -2.53
CA GLY A 309 8.58 -24.94 -2.33
C GLY A 309 9.26 -24.42 -3.62
N ASP A 310 8.65 -24.59 -4.77
CA ASP A 310 9.15 -24.06 -6.04
C ASP A 310 8.85 -22.56 -6.21
N TYR A 311 7.64 -22.17 -5.86
CA TYR A 311 7.17 -20.78 -5.90
C TYR A 311 6.22 -20.52 -4.71
N ALA A 312 6.11 -19.29 -4.30
CA ALA A 312 5.09 -18.87 -3.34
C ALA A 312 4.40 -17.59 -3.81
N PHE A 313 3.16 -17.38 -3.40
CA PHE A 313 2.36 -16.22 -3.75
C PHE A 313 3.11 -14.91 -3.45
N GLN A 314 3.30 -14.06 -4.45
CA GLN A 314 4.00 -12.78 -4.35
C GLN A 314 3.05 -11.60 -4.60
N THR A 315 3.38 -10.44 -4.01
CA THR A 315 2.62 -9.21 -4.18
C THR A 315 3.55 -8.04 -4.54
N PRO A 316 4.21 -8.10 -5.72
CA PRO A 316 5.31 -7.20 -6.06
C PRO A 316 4.89 -5.73 -6.25
N LEU A 317 3.60 -5.46 -6.48
CA LEU A 317 3.05 -4.12 -6.68
C LEU A 317 2.21 -3.63 -5.47
N GLY A 318 2.15 -4.41 -4.40
CA GLY A 318 1.43 -4.07 -3.18
C GLY A 318 2.23 -3.16 -2.24
N THR A 319 1.53 -2.55 -1.29
CA THR A 319 2.15 -1.85 -0.15
C THR A 319 2.41 -2.84 0.98
N ASN A 320 3.46 -3.64 0.83
CA ASN A 320 3.70 -4.82 1.69
C ASN A 320 4.00 -4.49 3.15
N HIS A 321 4.51 -3.29 3.46
CA HIS A 321 4.78 -2.84 4.83
C HIS A 321 3.56 -2.89 5.78
N LEU A 322 2.35 -2.77 5.24
CA LEU A 322 1.11 -2.83 6.01
C LEU A 322 0.67 -4.27 6.36
N PHE A 323 1.45 -5.26 5.93
CA PHE A 323 1.13 -6.67 6.05
C PHE A 323 2.36 -7.45 6.51
N GLN A 324 2.17 -8.56 7.22
CA GLN A 324 3.21 -9.44 7.73
C GLN A 324 4.27 -8.73 8.59
N GLY A 325 3.80 -7.81 9.46
CA GLY A 325 4.62 -7.07 10.41
C GLY A 325 5.39 -5.89 9.78
N TRP A 326 5.64 -4.87 10.59
CA TRP A 326 6.26 -3.60 10.15
C TRP A 326 7.79 -3.68 10.12
N ALA A 327 8.39 -4.74 10.64
CA ALA A 327 9.82 -5.00 10.48
C ALA A 327 10.21 -5.32 9.03
N ASP A 328 9.23 -5.58 8.13
CA ASP A 328 9.45 -5.84 6.70
C ASP A 328 10.25 -7.11 6.40
N GLN A 329 10.21 -8.11 7.27
CA GLN A 329 10.93 -9.38 7.06
C GLN A 329 10.38 -10.20 5.88
N PHE A 330 9.13 -9.96 5.49
CA PHE A 330 8.41 -10.76 4.50
C PHE A 330 7.89 -9.97 3.29
N LEU A 331 8.58 -8.88 2.90
CA LEU A 331 8.27 -8.14 1.67
C LEU A 331 8.29 -9.05 0.43
N THR A 332 9.19 -10.02 0.42
CA THR A 332 9.18 -11.15 -0.51
C THR A 332 8.80 -12.41 0.25
N THR A 333 7.80 -13.14 -0.25
CA THR A 333 7.38 -14.41 0.35
C THR A 333 8.47 -15.47 0.18
N PRO A 334 8.89 -16.15 1.24
CA PRO A 334 9.75 -17.33 1.13
C PRO A 334 9.11 -18.40 0.24
N ARG A 335 9.93 -19.18 -0.48
CA ARG A 335 9.42 -20.24 -1.38
C ARG A 335 8.51 -21.27 -0.68
N GLN A 336 8.75 -21.48 0.62
CA GLN A 336 7.91 -22.34 1.46
C GLN A 336 6.54 -21.75 1.76
N GLY A 337 6.23 -20.57 1.23
CA GLY A 337 5.02 -19.82 1.57
C GLY A 337 5.10 -19.19 2.95
N LEU A 338 4.04 -18.48 3.32
CA LEU A 338 3.93 -17.79 4.59
C LEU A 338 2.51 -17.89 5.13
N LYS A 339 2.38 -18.29 6.37
CA LYS A 339 1.17 -18.19 7.20
C LYS A 339 1.45 -17.18 8.30
N ASP A 340 0.66 -16.16 8.35
CA ASP A 340 0.67 -15.14 9.40
C ASP A 340 -0.64 -15.20 10.17
N THR A 341 -0.56 -15.42 11.48
CA THR A 341 -1.71 -15.32 12.37
C THR A 341 -1.43 -14.17 13.33
N PHE A 342 -2.29 -13.16 13.29
CA PHE A 342 -2.03 -11.95 14.04
C PHE A 342 -3.24 -11.39 14.77
N LEU A 343 -2.96 -10.70 15.86
CA LEU A 343 -3.90 -9.95 16.67
C LEU A 343 -3.64 -8.47 16.43
N THR A 344 -4.67 -7.72 16.11
CA THR A 344 -4.62 -6.26 16.00
C THR A 344 -5.55 -5.66 17.04
N ALA A 345 -5.07 -4.69 17.81
CA ALA A 345 -5.89 -3.89 18.72
C ALA A 345 -5.59 -2.40 18.51
N GLY A 346 -6.63 -1.58 18.50
CA GLY A 346 -6.45 -0.15 18.29
C GLY A 346 -7.61 0.68 18.82
N GLY A 347 -7.38 1.99 18.89
CA GLY A 347 -8.41 2.90 19.36
C GLY A 347 -7.91 4.33 19.45
N LYS A 348 -8.75 5.19 20.08
CA LYS A 348 -8.46 6.61 20.27
C LYS A 348 -8.48 7.02 21.73
N ILE A 349 -7.53 7.86 22.11
CA ILE A 349 -7.50 8.59 23.38
C ILE A 349 -7.41 10.08 23.04
N GLY A 350 -8.51 10.79 23.17
CA GLY A 350 -8.60 12.17 22.71
C GLY A 350 -8.33 12.27 21.21
N LYS A 351 -7.28 13.00 20.82
CA LYS A 351 -6.86 13.10 19.42
C LYS A 351 -5.83 12.03 19.00
N ALA A 352 -5.23 11.35 19.98
CA ALA A 352 -4.23 10.31 19.69
C ALA A 352 -4.91 9.04 19.16
N THR A 353 -4.34 8.44 18.15
CA THR A 353 -4.70 7.11 17.65
C THR A 353 -3.60 6.13 17.99
N LEU A 354 -3.98 4.99 18.56
CA LEU A 354 -3.10 3.93 19.02
C LEU A 354 -3.37 2.68 18.20
N LEU A 355 -2.31 1.95 17.84
CA LEU A 355 -2.41 0.64 17.19
C LEU A 355 -1.32 -0.27 17.75
N ALA A 356 -1.66 -1.53 18.00
CA ALA A 356 -0.74 -2.59 18.35
C ALA A 356 -1.08 -3.85 17.55
N GLU A 357 -0.05 -4.56 17.09
CA GLU A 357 -0.18 -5.83 16.38
C GLU A 357 0.79 -6.84 16.97
N TYR A 358 0.37 -8.11 16.98
CA TYR A 358 1.23 -9.22 17.34
C TYR A 358 1.07 -10.32 16.30
N HIS A 359 2.17 -10.67 15.65
CA HIS A 359 2.24 -11.59 14.54
C HIS A 359 2.96 -12.89 14.91
N ARG A 360 2.51 -13.98 14.32
CA ARG A 360 3.17 -15.28 14.39
C ARG A 360 3.32 -15.87 13.00
N PHE A 361 4.58 -15.97 12.54
CA PHE A 361 4.93 -16.35 11.19
C PHE A 361 5.37 -17.79 11.07
N LYS A 362 4.70 -18.56 10.22
CA LYS A 362 5.04 -19.95 9.89
C LYS A 362 5.09 -20.14 8.40
N SER A 363 5.84 -21.14 7.92
CA SER A 363 5.78 -21.54 6.53
C SER A 363 4.46 -22.25 6.20
N ASP A 364 4.05 -22.20 4.93
CA ASP A 364 2.94 -23.00 4.42
C ASP A 364 3.36 -24.48 4.27
N THR A 365 4.59 -24.72 3.79
CA THR A 365 5.20 -26.05 3.67
C THR A 365 6.51 -26.12 4.46
N GLY A 366 6.94 -27.32 4.83
CA GLY A 366 8.23 -27.54 5.51
C GLY A 366 8.24 -27.32 7.03
N GLY A 367 7.12 -26.92 7.65
CA GLY A 367 6.97 -26.86 9.11
C GLY A 367 7.84 -25.81 9.83
N ILE A 368 8.34 -24.77 9.13
CA ILE A 368 9.24 -23.76 9.67
C ILE A 368 8.44 -22.76 10.51
N HIS A 369 8.92 -22.42 11.69
CA HIS A 369 8.46 -21.28 12.48
C HIS A 369 9.45 -20.12 12.28
N PHE A 370 9.15 -19.19 11.37
CA PHE A 370 10.06 -18.09 11.04
C PHE A 370 10.30 -17.15 12.21
N GLY A 371 9.26 -16.80 12.96
CA GLY A 371 9.40 -15.86 14.07
C GLY A 371 8.07 -15.29 14.55
N GLU A 372 8.20 -14.31 15.42
CA GLU A 372 7.10 -13.53 15.99
C GLU A 372 7.47 -12.04 15.96
N GLU A 373 6.46 -11.16 15.84
CA GLU A 373 6.69 -9.72 15.78
C GLU A 373 5.68 -8.99 16.66
N LEU A 374 6.16 -7.95 17.33
CA LEU A 374 5.32 -7.01 18.06
C LEU A 374 5.48 -5.62 17.44
N ASP A 375 4.37 -5.03 17.04
CA ASP A 375 4.28 -3.71 16.46
C ASP A 375 3.44 -2.77 17.31
N PHE A 376 3.83 -1.51 17.34
CA PHE A 376 3.10 -0.48 18.06
C PHE A 376 3.21 0.87 17.37
N SER A 377 2.13 1.64 17.32
CA SER A 377 2.18 3.03 16.86
C SER A 377 1.26 3.96 17.61
N VAL A 378 1.68 5.22 17.65
CA VAL A 378 0.89 6.36 18.11
C VAL A 378 0.94 7.44 17.04
N SER A 379 -0.23 7.91 16.59
CA SER A 379 -0.34 9.09 15.73
C SER A 379 -1.16 10.19 16.38
N TYR A 380 -0.75 11.44 16.13
CA TYR A 380 -1.38 12.62 16.74
C TYR A 380 -1.49 13.77 15.73
N PRO A 381 -2.69 14.30 15.45
CA PRO A 381 -2.90 15.50 14.66
C PRO A 381 -2.71 16.75 15.55
N PHE A 382 -1.57 17.41 15.41
CA PHE A 382 -1.28 18.66 16.17
C PHE A 382 -2.18 19.80 15.70
N THR A 383 -2.28 19.96 14.36
CA THR A 383 -3.16 20.93 13.69
C THR A 383 -3.87 20.24 12.52
N LYS A 384 -4.64 21.01 11.73
CA LYS A 384 -5.21 20.50 10.47
C LYS A 384 -4.14 20.18 9.42
N GLN A 385 -3.00 20.85 9.48
CA GLN A 385 -1.90 20.72 8.53
C GLN A 385 -0.76 19.84 9.05
N LEU A 386 -0.54 19.75 10.37
CA LEU A 386 0.59 19.07 10.97
C LEU A 386 0.14 17.85 11.77
N SER A 387 0.68 16.69 11.46
CA SER A 387 0.55 15.46 12.24
C SER A 387 1.91 14.83 12.51
N GLY A 388 1.96 13.98 13.54
CA GLY A 388 3.14 13.19 13.88
C GLY A 388 2.76 11.74 14.15
N LYS A 389 3.71 10.85 13.92
CA LYS A 389 3.58 9.42 14.18
C LYS A 389 4.88 8.88 14.75
N ILE A 390 4.75 8.03 15.76
CA ILE A 390 5.82 7.19 16.30
C ILE A 390 5.42 5.74 16.03
N GLU A 391 6.36 4.94 15.54
CA GLU A 391 6.16 3.53 15.24
C GLU A 391 7.32 2.72 15.81
N TYR A 392 7.05 1.49 16.17
CA TYR A 392 8.00 0.52 16.67
C TYR A 392 7.64 -0.86 16.16
N ALA A 393 8.64 -1.63 15.73
CA ALA A 393 8.51 -3.01 15.32
C ALA A 393 9.65 -3.84 15.91
N ASN A 394 9.34 -5.04 16.42
CA ASN A 394 10.32 -5.95 16.98
C ASN A 394 10.04 -7.39 16.55
N PHE A 395 10.78 -7.85 15.55
CA PHE A 395 10.76 -9.24 15.09
C PHE A 395 11.80 -10.08 15.81
N ARG A 396 11.42 -11.28 16.21
CA ARG A 396 12.28 -12.29 16.82
C ARG A 396 12.22 -13.57 16.03
N GLU A 397 13.40 -14.02 15.51
CA GLU A 397 13.52 -15.31 14.81
C GLU A 397 13.27 -16.48 15.77
N LYS A 398 12.72 -17.57 15.25
CA LYS A 398 12.54 -18.84 16.00
C LYS A 398 13.41 -19.92 15.38
N ASP A 399 13.10 -20.36 14.17
CA ASP A 399 13.94 -21.34 13.48
C ASP A 399 15.05 -20.60 12.73
N VAL A 400 16.28 -20.78 13.17
CA VAL A 400 17.46 -20.14 12.58
C VAL A 400 17.80 -20.86 11.27
N LEU A 401 17.47 -20.23 10.15
CA LEU A 401 17.78 -20.73 8.81
C LEU A 401 19.13 -20.21 8.33
N ALA A 402 19.75 -20.92 7.38
CA ALA A 402 21.02 -20.52 6.80
C ALA A 402 20.86 -19.55 5.62
N GLY A 403 21.85 -18.67 5.40
CA GLY A 403 21.97 -17.82 4.23
C GLY A 403 20.80 -16.86 4.03
N ALA A 404 20.40 -16.65 2.79
CA ALA A 404 19.34 -15.71 2.42
C ALA A 404 17.93 -16.11 2.91
N ALA A 405 17.73 -17.37 3.35
CA ALA A 405 16.46 -17.81 3.92
C ALA A 405 16.29 -17.36 5.38
N ARG A 406 17.37 -16.93 6.04
CA ARG A 406 17.33 -16.48 7.43
C ARG A 406 16.47 -15.23 7.60
N LYS A 407 15.59 -15.25 8.60
CA LYS A 407 14.81 -14.11 9.09
C LYS A 407 15.36 -13.73 10.46
N ALA A 408 16.45 -12.95 10.45
CA ALA A 408 17.17 -12.61 11.68
C ALA A 408 16.38 -11.63 12.56
N ASP A 409 16.69 -11.60 13.84
CA ASP A 409 16.16 -10.61 14.79
C ASP A 409 16.32 -9.19 14.24
N LEU A 410 15.24 -8.40 14.30
CA LEU A 410 15.19 -7.07 13.74
C LEU A 410 14.35 -6.16 14.62
N THR A 411 14.91 -5.02 14.98
CA THR A 411 14.20 -3.95 15.67
C THR A 411 14.18 -2.71 14.78
N LYS A 412 13.01 -2.10 14.60
CA LYS A 412 12.85 -0.83 13.90
C LYS A 412 12.08 0.17 14.77
N ALA A 413 12.40 1.45 14.59
CA ALA A 413 11.61 2.54 15.17
C ALA A 413 11.59 3.73 14.23
N TRP A 414 10.45 4.42 14.17
CA TRP A 414 10.28 5.59 13.33
C TRP A 414 9.67 6.76 14.09
N VAL A 415 10.13 7.95 13.77
CA VAL A 415 9.49 9.21 14.13
C VAL A 415 9.25 9.97 12.83
N THR A 416 7.99 10.21 12.52
CA THR A 416 7.57 10.87 11.28
C THR A 416 6.73 12.10 11.61
N LEU A 417 7.05 13.25 11.01
CA LEU A 417 6.16 14.39 10.95
C LEU A 417 5.65 14.55 9.52
N VAL A 418 4.41 14.99 9.40
CA VAL A 418 3.78 15.25 8.09
C VAL A 418 3.12 16.61 8.13
N PHE A 419 3.54 17.49 7.23
CA PHE A 419 2.90 18.78 7.00
C PHE A 419 2.23 18.75 5.62
N ASN A 420 0.95 19.09 5.58
CA ASN A 420 0.12 19.17 4.37
C ASN A 420 -0.51 20.56 4.25
N PHE A 421 -0.45 21.11 3.05
CA PHE A 421 -1.04 22.42 2.74
C PHE A 421 -1.90 22.35 1.47
#